data_3cd8116ffa15a040fa70539456eb8eeb
#
_entry.id   3cd8116ffa15a040fa70539456eb8eeb
#
_cell.length_a   1.000
_cell.length_b   1.000
_cell.length_c   1.000
_cell.angle_alpha   90.00
_cell.angle_beta   90.00
_cell.angle_gamma   90.00
#
_symmetry.space_group_name_H-M   'P 1'
#
loop_
_entity.id
_entity.type
_entity.pdbx_description
1 polymer ?
#
loop_
_entity_poly.entity_id
_entity_poly.type
_entity_poly.pdbx_seq_one_letter_code
_entity_poly.pdbx_strand_id
1 'polypeptide(L)'
;KDAGNYGDKTFLKSLPGEGWSGSLAEYDDGAARTAPVASYAANRLGIFDLGGNVWQWCEDEYKASMNAPDVLKEYPVLEKEKASDGTAFRVLRGASWLNNDPLTLRSSFRNYDYPGFRSGIRGFRCVLVVSGR
;
A
#
# COMPACT_ATOMS: atom_id res chain seq x y z
N LYS A 1 2.85 -2.78 -17.77
CA LYS A 1 3.43 -1.44 -17.70
C LYS A 1 2.29 -0.47 -17.41
N ASP A 2 2.52 0.55 -16.63
CA ASP A 2 1.54 1.58 -16.27
C ASP A 2 0.48 1.21 -15.18
N ALA A 3 0.65 0.09 -14.48
CA ALA A 3 -0.29 -0.33 -13.43
C ALA A 3 -0.12 0.43 -12.11
N GLY A 4 1.06 0.96 -11.83
CA GLY A 4 1.39 1.69 -10.61
C GLY A 4 2.88 1.57 -10.26
N ASN A 5 3.28 2.22 -9.19
CA ASN A 5 4.67 2.24 -8.72
C ASN A 5 4.84 1.21 -7.59
N TYR A 6 5.66 0.19 -7.80
CA TYR A 6 5.89 -0.94 -6.91
C TYR A 6 7.37 -1.28 -6.76
N GLY A 7 7.71 -2.22 -5.87
CA GLY A 7 9.07 -2.70 -5.67
C GLY A 7 9.59 -3.54 -6.83
N ASP A 8 10.04 -2.90 -7.89
CA ASP A 8 10.41 -3.44 -9.19
C ASP A 8 11.92 -3.43 -9.47
N LYS A 9 12.30 -3.61 -10.74
CA LYS A 9 13.71 -3.60 -11.20
C LYS A 9 14.41 -2.27 -10.95
N THR A 10 13.72 -1.14 -11.13
CA THR A 10 14.32 0.19 -10.91
C THR A 10 14.53 0.44 -9.43
N PHE A 11 13.58 0.06 -8.58
CA PHE A 11 13.77 0.07 -7.13
C PHE A 11 15.01 -0.72 -6.70
N LEU A 12 15.16 -1.97 -7.14
CA LEU A 12 16.32 -2.81 -6.78
C LEU A 12 17.66 -2.21 -7.20
N LYS A 13 17.73 -1.63 -8.38
CA LYS A 13 18.96 -0.96 -8.87
C LYS A 13 19.33 0.24 -8.02
N SER A 14 18.38 0.89 -7.37
CA SER A 14 18.58 2.07 -6.54
C SER A 14 19.14 1.74 -5.14
N LEU A 15 19.13 0.47 -4.74
CA LEU A 15 19.59 -0.02 -3.43
C LEU A 15 20.74 -1.04 -3.56
N PRO A 16 21.89 -0.68 -4.16
CA PRO A 16 23.00 -1.59 -4.32
C PRO A 16 23.54 -2.02 -2.96
N GLY A 17 23.57 -3.33 -2.71
CA GLY A 17 24.19 -3.92 -1.52
C GLY A 17 23.28 -4.21 -0.34
N GLU A 18 22.02 -3.92 -0.37
CA GLU A 18 21.11 -4.10 0.78
C GLU A 18 20.39 -5.45 0.85
N GLY A 19 20.75 -6.43 0.05
CA GLY A 19 20.25 -7.82 0.16
C GLY A 19 18.74 -8.00 -0.02
N TRP A 20 18.04 -7.04 -0.59
CA TRP A 20 16.63 -7.16 -0.95
C TRP A 20 16.46 -8.20 -2.05
N SER A 21 15.85 -9.32 -1.74
CA SER A 21 15.51 -10.36 -2.70
C SER A 21 14.04 -10.22 -3.11
N GLY A 22 13.77 -10.37 -4.39
CA GLY A 22 12.42 -10.40 -4.92
C GLY A 22 11.91 -9.03 -5.35
N SER A 23 12.18 -8.68 -6.59
CA SER A 23 11.44 -7.64 -7.30
C SER A 23 10.30 -8.29 -8.06
N LEU A 24 9.35 -7.48 -8.50
CA LEU A 24 8.46 -7.88 -9.59
C LEU A 24 9.33 -8.02 -10.85
N ALA A 25 9.88 -9.23 -11.05
CA ALA A 25 10.99 -9.50 -11.98
C ALA A 25 10.72 -9.05 -13.41
N GLU A 26 9.45 -9.04 -13.82
CA GLU A 26 9.02 -8.65 -15.17
C GLU A 26 8.42 -7.24 -15.22
N TYR A 27 8.47 -6.50 -14.10
CA TYR A 27 7.92 -5.15 -14.00
C TYR A 27 9.04 -4.11 -13.88
N ASP A 28 8.84 -2.96 -14.51
CA ASP A 28 9.72 -1.80 -14.45
C ASP A 28 8.88 -0.54 -14.71
N ASP A 29 8.57 0.18 -13.64
CA ASP A 29 7.78 1.42 -13.70
C ASP A 29 8.65 2.68 -13.89
N GLY A 30 9.95 2.54 -13.70
CA GLY A 30 10.93 3.60 -13.90
C GLY A 30 11.13 4.50 -12.68
N ALA A 31 10.46 4.24 -11.56
CA ALA A 31 10.58 5.03 -10.33
C ALA A 31 11.26 4.23 -9.23
N ALA A 32 12.40 4.72 -8.72
CA ALA A 32 13.12 4.07 -7.63
C ALA A 32 12.44 4.22 -6.26
N ARG A 33 11.61 5.24 -6.11
CA ARG A 33 10.85 5.58 -4.90
C ARG A 33 9.49 6.15 -5.31
N THR A 34 8.97 7.13 -4.57
CA THR A 34 7.71 7.78 -4.94
C THR A 34 7.77 8.44 -6.32
N ALA A 35 6.71 8.29 -7.08
CA ALA A 35 6.48 9.00 -8.35
C ALA A 35 5.50 10.17 -8.14
N PRO A 36 5.48 11.17 -9.02
CA PRO A 36 4.44 12.19 -9.00
C PRO A 36 3.04 11.55 -9.11
N VAL A 37 2.05 12.12 -8.45
CA VAL A 37 0.67 11.64 -8.54
C VAL A 37 0.18 11.64 -9.98
N ALA A 38 -0.67 10.67 -10.33
CA ALA A 38 -1.22 10.49 -11.67
C ALA A 38 -0.17 10.22 -12.78
N SER A 39 1.01 9.69 -12.42
CA SER A 39 2.03 9.28 -13.39
C SER A 39 1.69 7.99 -14.13
N TYR A 40 0.77 7.20 -13.64
CA TYR A 40 0.35 5.91 -14.19
C TYR A 40 -1.08 5.96 -14.69
N ALA A 41 -1.53 4.88 -15.37
CA ALA A 41 -2.85 4.87 -15.97
C ALA A 41 -3.97 4.92 -14.92
N ALA A 42 -4.99 5.74 -15.19
CA ALA A 42 -6.22 5.73 -14.43
C ALA A 42 -6.98 4.42 -14.63
N ASN A 43 -7.76 4.03 -13.64
CA ASN A 43 -8.72 2.95 -13.80
C ASN A 43 -9.93 3.40 -14.65
N ARG A 44 -10.90 2.48 -14.88
CA ARG A 44 -12.10 2.77 -15.67
C ARG A 44 -12.98 3.90 -15.12
N LEU A 45 -12.80 4.29 -13.87
CA LEU A 45 -13.52 5.38 -13.22
C LEU A 45 -12.71 6.69 -13.22
N GLY A 46 -11.58 6.74 -13.92
CA GLY A 46 -10.72 7.91 -13.95
C GLY A 46 -9.90 8.14 -12.67
N ILE A 47 -9.78 7.13 -11.79
CA ILE A 47 -9.07 7.24 -10.52
C ILE A 47 -7.64 6.73 -10.71
N PHE A 48 -6.66 7.54 -10.33
CA PHE A 48 -5.23 7.25 -10.37
C PHE A 48 -4.72 6.71 -9.04
N ASP A 49 -3.62 5.98 -9.08
CA ASP A 49 -2.80 5.59 -7.91
C ASP A 49 -3.60 4.88 -6.80
N LEU A 50 -4.59 4.03 -7.16
CA LEU A 50 -5.28 3.19 -6.19
C LEU A 50 -4.39 2.03 -5.69
N GLY A 51 -3.35 1.70 -6.44
CA GLY A 51 -2.36 0.71 -6.08
C GLY A 51 -0.95 1.23 -6.32
N GLY A 52 -0.03 0.90 -5.42
CA GLY A 52 1.36 1.35 -5.47
C GLY A 52 1.58 2.79 -5.01
N ASN A 53 2.75 3.28 -5.26
CA ASN A 53 3.28 4.58 -4.85
C ASN A 53 3.41 4.71 -3.32
N VAL A 54 2.32 4.97 -2.60
CA VAL A 54 2.27 5.00 -1.14
C VAL A 54 1.04 4.29 -0.61
N TRP A 55 1.17 3.62 0.54
CA TRP A 55 0.02 3.15 1.31
C TRP A 55 -0.91 4.32 1.63
N GLN A 56 -2.20 4.12 1.47
CA GLN A 56 -3.19 5.16 1.69
C GLN A 56 -3.97 4.91 2.97
N TRP A 57 -3.95 5.89 3.87
CA TRP A 57 -4.75 5.89 5.08
C TRP A 57 -6.24 5.85 4.75
N CYS A 58 -6.96 4.96 5.44
CA CYS A 58 -8.42 4.97 5.48
C CYS A 58 -8.91 5.44 6.85
N GLU A 59 -10.14 5.95 6.88
CA GLU A 59 -10.81 6.37 8.11
C GLU A 59 -11.16 5.17 9.01
N ASP A 60 -11.33 3.99 8.41
CA ASP A 60 -11.76 2.78 9.11
C ASP A 60 -10.75 2.32 10.16
N GLU A 61 -11.27 1.87 11.30
CA GLU A 61 -10.50 1.07 12.23
C GLU A 61 -10.13 -0.29 11.62
N TYR A 62 -8.91 -0.71 11.88
CA TYR A 62 -8.46 -2.02 11.41
C TYR A 62 -9.09 -3.13 12.27
N LYS A 63 -9.66 -4.13 11.60
CA LYS A 63 -10.19 -5.37 12.17
C LYS A 63 -9.56 -6.56 11.46
N ALA A 64 -8.82 -7.37 12.20
CA ALA A 64 -8.14 -8.55 11.66
C ALA A 64 -9.12 -9.54 11.03
N SER A 65 -10.30 -9.74 11.63
CA SER A 65 -11.35 -10.63 11.16
C SER A 65 -11.89 -10.31 9.75
N MET A 66 -11.61 -9.12 9.22
CA MET A 66 -11.98 -8.74 7.85
C MET A 66 -10.92 -9.14 6.81
N ASN A 67 -9.80 -9.73 7.21
CA ASN A 67 -8.81 -10.27 6.29
C ASN A 67 -9.16 -11.72 5.94
N ALA A 68 -8.78 -12.13 4.73
CA ALA A 68 -8.89 -13.53 4.34
C ALA A 68 -7.92 -14.40 5.18
N PRO A 69 -8.30 -15.64 5.52
CA PRO A 69 -7.47 -16.51 6.36
C PRO A 69 -6.06 -16.79 5.81
N ASP A 70 -5.91 -16.84 4.48
CA ASP A 70 -4.60 -17.02 3.84
C ASP A 70 -3.68 -15.80 4.07
N VAL A 71 -4.24 -14.59 4.09
CA VAL A 71 -3.51 -13.35 4.41
C VAL A 71 -3.03 -13.38 5.87
N LEU A 72 -3.88 -13.76 6.81
CA LEU A 72 -3.49 -13.83 8.23
C LEU A 72 -2.45 -14.90 8.49
N LYS A 73 -2.52 -16.04 7.78
CA LYS A 73 -1.52 -17.11 7.88
C LYS A 73 -0.15 -16.65 7.39
N GLU A 74 -0.09 -15.94 6.27
CA GLU A 74 1.15 -15.43 5.70
C GLU A 74 1.70 -14.24 6.49
N TYR A 75 0.82 -13.39 7.03
CA TYR A 75 1.16 -12.19 7.80
C TYR A 75 0.53 -12.22 9.20
N PRO A 76 1.02 -13.03 10.14
CA PRO A 76 0.43 -13.13 11.49
C PRO A 76 0.41 -11.80 12.26
N VAL A 77 1.30 -10.88 11.90
CA VAL A 77 1.34 -9.53 12.50
C VAL A 77 0.01 -8.78 12.30
N LEU A 78 -0.73 -9.09 11.25
CA LEU A 78 -2.04 -8.48 10.95
C LEU A 78 -3.18 -8.96 11.86
N GLU A 79 -2.94 -9.88 12.78
CA GLU A 79 -3.92 -10.27 13.80
C GLU A 79 -4.11 -9.21 14.89
N LYS A 80 -3.17 -8.30 15.04
CA LYS A 80 -3.26 -7.22 16.03
C LYS A 80 -4.22 -6.13 15.55
N GLU A 81 -5.07 -5.66 16.44
CA GLU A 81 -6.02 -4.57 16.14
C GLU A 81 -5.71 -3.26 16.87
N LYS A 82 -4.88 -3.32 17.92
CA LYS A 82 -4.52 -2.18 18.75
C LYS A 82 -3.05 -2.20 19.14
N ALA A 83 -2.50 -1.01 19.34
CA ALA A 83 -1.19 -0.83 19.95
C ALA A 83 -1.22 -1.18 21.45
N SER A 84 -0.05 -1.28 22.06
CA SER A 84 0.11 -1.62 23.49
C SER A 84 -0.56 -0.62 24.44
N ASP A 85 -0.74 0.63 24.02
CA ASP A 85 -1.43 1.70 24.75
C ASP A 85 -2.96 1.69 24.54
N GLY A 86 -3.49 0.71 23.80
CA GLY A 86 -4.90 0.60 23.47
C GLY A 86 -5.37 1.42 22.28
N THR A 87 -4.48 2.18 21.62
CA THR A 87 -4.83 2.95 20.42
C THR A 87 -5.24 2.02 19.27
N ALA A 88 -6.42 2.24 18.72
CA ALA A 88 -6.91 1.48 17.57
C ALA A 88 -6.07 1.78 16.32
N PHE A 89 -5.70 0.73 15.61
CA PHE A 89 -5.04 0.88 14.31
C PHE A 89 -6.02 1.34 13.23
N ARG A 90 -5.49 2.03 12.24
CA ARG A 90 -6.25 2.45 11.05
C ARG A 90 -5.81 1.63 9.84
N VAL A 91 -6.77 1.40 8.96
CA VAL A 91 -6.54 0.64 7.72
C VAL A 91 -5.61 1.40 6.78
N LEU A 92 -4.71 0.66 6.15
CA LEU A 92 -3.88 1.10 5.03
C LEU A 92 -4.20 0.26 3.80
N ARG A 93 -4.31 0.88 2.66
CA ARG A 93 -4.67 0.24 1.39
C ARG A 93 -3.70 0.59 0.27
N GLY A 94 -3.65 -0.25 -0.76
CA GLY A 94 -3.07 0.02 -2.05
C GLY A 94 -1.60 -0.39 -2.22
N ALA A 95 -0.89 -0.79 -1.17
CA ALA A 95 0.56 -1.01 -1.21
C ALA A 95 1.38 0.27 -1.52
N SER A 96 2.69 0.16 -1.65
CA SER A 96 3.60 1.26 -1.93
C SER A 96 4.70 0.85 -2.90
N TRP A 97 5.53 1.82 -3.30
CA TRP A 97 6.73 1.60 -4.13
C TRP A 97 7.73 0.59 -3.55
N LEU A 98 7.60 0.26 -2.27
CA LEU A 98 8.46 -0.71 -1.58
C LEU A 98 7.95 -2.16 -1.69
N ASN A 99 6.67 -2.35 -2.02
CA ASN A 99 6.03 -3.67 -1.97
C ASN A 99 6.14 -4.40 -3.31
N ASN A 100 6.50 -5.68 -3.24
CA ASN A 100 6.69 -6.56 -4.39
C ASN A 100 6.03 -7.93 -4.23
N ASP A 101 5.42 -8.19 -3.09
CA ASP A 101 4.79 -9.46 -2.79
C ASP A 101 3.35 -9.51 -3.34
N PRO A 102 3.01 -10.57 -4.12
CA PRO A 102 1.70 -10.70 -4.74
C PRO A 102 0.50 -10.64 -3.80
N LEU A 103 0.64 -11.04 -2.53
CA LEU A 103 -0.45 -10.93 -1.55
C LEU A 103 -0.71 -9.48 -1.17
N THR A 104 0.35 -8.72 -0.87
CA THR A 104 0.22 -7.30 -0.49
C THR A 104 -0.29 -6.42 -1.63
N LEU A 105 -0.06 -6.83 -2.87
CA LEU A 105 -0.51 -6.11 -4.07
C LEU A 105 -1.99 -6.35 -4.40
N ARG A 106 -2.66 -7.28 -3.74
CA ARG A 106 -4.09 -7.52 -3.97
C ARG A 106 -4.92 -6.30 -3.58
N SER A 107 -5.90 -5.97 -4.40
CA SER A 107 -6.86 -4.91 -4.09
C SER A 107 -7.66 -5.15 -2.81
N SER A 108 -7.75 -6.41 -2.34
CA SER A 108 -8.39 -6.81 -1.09
C SER A 108 -7.48 -6.72 0.13
N PHE A 109 -6.16 -6.65 -0.06
CA PHE A 109 -5.21 -6.64 1.06
C PHE A 109 -5.42 -5.40 1.93
N ARG A 110 -5.40 -5.61 3.25
CA ARG A 110 -5.56 -4.57 4.26
C ARG A 110 -4.38 -4.63 5.21
N ASN A 111 -3.58 -3.58 5.18
CA ASN A 111 -2.53 -3.34 6.17
C ASN A 111 -3.05 -2.37 7.25
N TYR A 112 -2.27 -2.10 8.26
CA TYR A 112 -2.61 -1.14 9.31
C TYR A 112 -1.39 -0.41 9.86
N ASP A 113 -1.67 0.67 10.54
CA ASP A 113 -0.74 1.32 11.46
C ASP A 113 -1.51 2.17 12.47
N TYR A 114 -0.81 2.71 13.51
CA TYR A 114 -1.45 3.65 14.40
C TYR A 114 -1.42 5.08 13.81
N PRO A 115 -2.46 5.89 14.08
CA PRO A 115 -2.72 7.14 13.35
C PRO A 115 -1.58 8.17 13.36
N GLY A 116 -0.73 8.13 14.38
CA GLY A 116 0.42 9.04 14.51
C GLY A 116 1.65 8.64 13.70
N PHE A 117 1.68 7.44 13.10
CA PHE A 117 2.87 6.96 12.41
C PHE A 117 3.07 7.67 11.07
N ARG A 118 4.30 8.17 10.86
CA ARG A 118 4.70 8.85 9.63
C ARG A 118 5.84 8.12 8.96
N SER A 119 5.78 7.98 7.65
CA SER A 119 6.78 7.27 6.85
C SER A 119 6.72 7.71 5.40
N GLY A 120 7.83 7.60 4.68
CA GLY A 120 7.93 7.90 3.23
C GLY A 120 7.15 6.95 2.31
N ILE A 121 6.52 5.91 2.88
CA ILE A 121 5.68 4.97 2.12
C ILE A 121 4.18 5.09 2.46
N ARG A 122 3.78 6.13 3.21
CA ARG A 122 2.39 6.35 3.62
C ARG A 122 1.91 7.73 3.21
N GLY A 123 0.69 7.78 2.70
CA GLY A 123 0.01 8.99 2.26
C GLY A 123 -1.49 8.87 2.44
N PHE A 124 -2.25 9.75 1.84
CA PHE A 124 -3.70 9.77 1.88
C PHE A 124 -4.28 10.39 0.62
N ARG A 125 -5.57 10.17 0.39
CA ARG A 125 -6.39 10.92 -0.57
C ARG A 125 -7.68 11.38 0.11
N CYS A 126 -8.11 12.59 -0.22
CA CYS A 126 -9.38 13.10 0.26
C CYS A 126 -10.53 12.63 -0.62
N VAL A 127 -11.70 12.43 0.00
CA VAL A 127 -12.98 12.21 -0.68
C VAL A 127 -13.87 13.40 -0.35
N LEU A 128 -14.41 14.04 -1.39
CA LEU A 128 -15.44 15.04 -1.22
C LEU A 128 -16.80 14.35 -1.20
N VAL A 129 -17.47 14.39 -0.05
CA VAL A 129 -18.87 13.96 0.06
C VAL A 129 -19.75 15.14 -0.28
N VAL A 130 -20.42 15.08 -1.43
CA VAL A 130 -21.43 16.06 -1.79
C VAL A 130 -22.74 15.55 -1.19
N SER A 131 -23.21 16.19 -0.11
CA SER A 131 -24.55 15.93 0.42
C SER A 131 -25.56 16.33 -0.68
N GLY A 132 -26.32 15.34 -1.14
CA GLY A 132 -27.39 15.57 -2.11
C GLY A 132 -28.36 16.63 -1.62
N ARG A 133 -28.83 17.44 -2.54
CA ARG A 133 -29.95 18.37 -2.31
C ARG A 133 -31.25 17.59 -2.18
#